data_cd6da1f5e75afd5aac7b296779c5e755
#
_entry.id   cd6da1f5e75afd5aac7b296779c5e755
#
_cell.length_a   1.000
_cell.length_b   1.000
_cell.length_c   1.000
_cell.angle_alpha   90.00
_cell.angle_beta   90.00
_cell.angle_gamma   90.00
#
_symmetry.space_group_name_H-M   'P 1'
#
loop_
_entity.id
_entity.type
_entity.pdbx_description
1 polymer ?
#
loop_
_entity_poly.entity_id
_entity_poly.type
_entity_poly.pdbx_seq_one_letter_code
_entity_poly.pdbx_strand_id
1 'polypeptide(L)'
;MVESVTEFRKSSFNDEDSANLAYVASLLQNVADEQMSAGDAASFLIAEIKAFNIEAEDAMTIIDQINEVSNNFAVSSGDLVKSLGIVASTSAAVGNSMSETLAMTTAITQQTRNASKAARGLNTIFSRYSQILDDT
;
A
#
# COMPACT_ATOMS: atom_id res chain seq x y z
N MET A 1 -6.35 -6.10 17.16
CA MET A 1 -7.51 -6.75 16.47
C MET A 1 -8.79 -5.93 16.57
N VAL A 2 -9.23 -5.53 17.77
CA VAL A 2 -10.48 -4.74 17.93
C VAL A 2 -10.38 -3.39 17.23
N GLU A 3 -9.27 -2.68 17.35
CA GLU A 3 -9.02 -1.40 16.68
C GLU A 3 -9.09 -1.54 15.16
N SER A 4 -8.43 -2.56 14.61
CA SER A 4 -8.44 -2.82 13.17
C SER A 4 -9.84 -3.12 12.65
N VAL A 5 -10.59 -3.99 13.33
CA VAL A 5 -11.98 -4.32 12.96
C VAL A 5 -12.84 -3.05 12.92
N THR A 6 -12.67 -2.16 13.91
CA THR A 6 -13.41 -0.90 13.96
C THR A 6 -13.10 -0.01 12.76
N GLU A 7 -11.83 0.10 12.37
CA GLU A 7 -11.43 0.91 11.22
C GLU A 7 -11.99 0.35 9.90
N PHE A 8 -11.99 -0.97 9.72
CA PHE A 8 -12.58 -1.58 8.53
C PHE A 8 -14.10 -1.38 8.47
N ARG A 9 -14.80 -1.51 9.58
CA ARG A 9 -16.25 -1.21 9.64
C ARG A 9 -16.56 0.25 9.29
N LYS A 10 -15.80 1.19 9.80
CA LYS A 10 -15.92 2.62 9.46
C LYS A 10 -15.71 2.86 7.96
N SER A 11 -14.91 2.04 7.32
CA SER A 11 -14.62 2.11 5.89
C SER A 11 -15.61 1.34 5.01
N SER A 12 -16.74 0.94 5.59
CA SER A 12 -17.88 0.29 4.91
C SER A 12 -17.67 -1.18 4.54
N PHE A 13 -16.74 -1.87 5.18
CA PHE A 13 -16.63 -3.32 5.06
C PHE A 13 -17.65 -4.00 5.98
N ASN A 14 -18.20 -5.11 5.55
CA ASN A 14 -19.11 -5.92 6.37
C ASN A 14 -18.36 -6.61 7.52
N ASP A 15 -19.05 -7.30 8.39
CA ASP A 15 -18.47 -7.92 9.58
C ASP A 15 -17.47 -9.04 9.25
N GLU A 16 -17.77 -9.85 8.24
CA GLU A 16 -16.92 -10.95 7.79
C GLU A 16 -15.63 -10.41 7.18
N ASP A 17 -15.75 -9.48 6.24
CA ASP A 17 -14.58 -8.83 5.62
C ASP A 17 -13.75 -8.08 6.65
N SER A 18 -14.38 -7.37 7.59
CA SER A 18 -13.68 -6.63 8.64
C SER A 18 -12.86 -7.55 9.54
N ALA A 19 -13.37 -8.74 9.87
CA ALA A 19 -12.65 -9.72 10.66
C ALA A 19 -11.47 -10.31 9.87
N ASN A 20 -11.69 -10.65 8.61
CA ASN A 20 -10.64 -11.16 7.72
C ASN A 20 -9.52 -10.12 7.51
N LEU A 21 -9.90 -8.89 7.21
CA LEU A 21 -8.94 -7.79 7.02
C LEU A 21 -8.18 -7.45 8.30
N ALA A 22 -8.81 -7.57 9.46
CA ALA A 22 -8.11 -7.40 10.74
C ALA A 22 -7.03 -8.47 10.96
N TYR A 23 -7.30 -9.69 10.53
CA TYR A 23 -6.29 -10.75 10.55
C TYR A 23 -5.13 -10.43 9.59
N VAL A 24 -5.43 -10.00 8.36
CA VAL A 24 -4.42 -9.57 7.38
C VAL A 24 -3.59 -8.39 7.93
N ALA A 25 -4.23 -7.43 8.59
CA ALA A 25 -3.54 -6.30 9.23
C ALA A 25 -2.55 -6.78 10.32
N SER A 26 -2.92 -7.80 11.09
CA SER A 26 -2.02 -8.36 12.11
C SER A 26 -0.79 -9.03 11.48
N LEU A 27 -0.96 -9.68 10.34
CA LEU A 27 0.16 -10.26 9.58
C LEU A 27 1.07 -9.16 9.01
N LEU A 28 0.50 -8.07 8.53
CA LEU A 28 1.27 -6.92 8.04
C LEU A 28 2.15 -6.33 9.14
N GLN A 29 1.63 -6.21 10.36
CA GLN A 29 2.42 -5.77 11.52
C GLN A 29 3.62 -6.67 11.79
N ASN A 30 3.50 -7.97 11.55
CA ASN A 30 4.59 -8.94 11.74
C ASN A 30 5.62 -8.90 10.60
N VAL A 31 5.20 -8.57 9.38
CA VAL A 31 6.07 -8.50 8.20
C VAL A 31 6.83 -7.18 8.14
N ALA A 32 6.22 -6.09 8.60
CA ALA A 32 6.86 -4.78 8.62
C ALA A 32 8.03 -4.76 9.62
N ASP A 33 9.19 -4.30 9.17
CA ASP A 33 10.42 -4.24 9.98
C ASP A 33 10.36 -3.14 11.05
N GLU A 34 9.46 -2.19 10.91
CA GLU A 34 9.25 -1.10 11.85
C GLU A 34 7.97 -1.33 12.66
N GLN A 35 7.95 -0.81 13.88
CA GLN A 35 6.74 -0.86 14.71
C GLN A 35 5.59 -0.12 14.02
N MET A 36 4.56 -0.86 13.69
CA MET A 36 3.34 -0.37 13.07
C MET A 36 2.17 -0.64 14.01
N SER A 37 1.35 0.38 14.26
CA SER A 37 0.14 0.20 15.07
C SER A 37 -0.93 -0.57 14.29
N ALA A 38 -1.87 -1.17 15.00
CA ALA A 38 -3.00 -1.86 14.37
C ALA A 38 -3.84 -0.90 13.49
N GLY A 39 -4.00 0.34 13.96
CA GLY A 39 -4.68 1.39 13.19
C GLY A 39 -3.96 1.78 11.91
N ASP A 40 -2.62 1.90 11.95
CA ASP A 40 -1.82 2.22 10.78
C ASP A 40 -1.86 1.08 9.75
N ALA A 41 -1.78 -0.17 10.20
CA ALA A 41 -1.88 -1.34 9.33
C ALA A 41 -3.25 -1.40 8.65
N ALA A 42 -4.33 -1.16 9.39
CA ALA A 42 -5.68 -1.10 8.83
C ALA A 42 -5.83 0.03 7.82
N SER A 43 -5.35 1.23 8.14
CA SER A 43 -5.39 2.38 7.23
C SER A 43 -4.64 2.13 5.94
N PHE A 44 -3.47 1.52 6.01
CA PHE A 44 -2.70 1.12 4.84
C PHE A 44 -3.49 0.15 3.95
N LEU A 45 -4.01 -0.93 4.52
CA LEU A 45 -4.77 -1.93 3.75
C LEU A 45 -6.02 -1.31 3.11
N ILE A 46 -6.75 -0.46 3.83
CA ILE A 46 -7.91 0.25 3.29
C ILE A 46 -7.52 1.09 2.07
N ALA A 47 -6.41 1.82 2.18
CA ALA A 47 -5.92 2.67 1.10
C ALA A 47 -5.55 1.85 -0.15
N GLU A 48 -4.81 0.75 0.03
CA GLU A 48 -4.41 -0.12 -1.08
C GLU A 48 -5.61 -0.81 -1.74
N ILE A 49 -6.52 -1.37 -0.94
CA ILE A 49 -7.73 -2.03 -1.41
C ILE A 49 -8.58 -1.08 -2.26
N LYS A 50 -8.79 0.14 -1.77
CA LYS A 50 -9.61 1.13 -2.47
C LYS A 50 -8.91 1.70 -3.70
N ALA A 51 -7.60 1.98 -3.61
CA ALA A 51 -6.85 2.54 -4.73
C ALA A 51 -6.77 1.57 -5.91
N PHE A 52 -6.45 0.31 -5.67
CA PHE A 52 -6.23 -0.68 -6.72
C PHE A 52 -7.44 -1.61 -6.95
N ASN A 53 -8.58 -1.32 -6.31
CA ASN A 53 -9.80 -2.09 -6.44
C ASN A 53 -9.58 -3.60 -6.17
N ILE A 54 -8.92 -3.89 -5.07
CA ILE A 54 -8.65 -5.26 -4.61
C ILE A 54 -9.85 -5.73 -3.78
N GLU A 55 -10.31 -6.96 -4.00
CA GLU A 55 -11.37 -7.52 -3.18
C GLU A 55 -10.85 -7.85 -1.77
N ALA A 56 -11.72 -7.76 -0.76
CA ALA A 56 -11.32 -8.02 0.63
C ALA A 56 -10.74 -9.44 0.83
N GLU A 57 -11.28 -10.41 0.11
CA GLU A 57 -10.80 -11.80 0.13
C GLU A 57 -9.39 -11.95 -0.47
N ASP A 58 -8.99 -11.04 -1.34
CA ASP A 58 -7.67 -11.03 -2.00
C ASP A 58 -6.64 -10.15 -1.27
N ALA A 59 -6.99 -9.56 -0.14
CA ALA A 59 -6.12 -8.62 0.60
C ALA A 59 -4.77 -9.24 1.01
N MET A 60 -4.72 -10.55 1.17
CA MET A 60 -3.47 -11.26 1.49
C MET A 60 -2.41 -11.10 0.40
N THR A 61 -2.81 -10.92 -0.86
CA THR A 61 -1.90 -10.70 -1.99
C THR A 61 -1.05 -9.45 -1.81
N ILE A 62 -1.57 -8.44 -1.10
CA ILE A 62 -0.83 -7.19 -0.79
C ILE A 62 0.42 -7.53 0.02
N ILE A 63 0.24 -8.32 1.08
CA ILE A 63 1.34 -8.73 1.96
C ILE A 63 2.32 -9.65 1.22
N ASP A 64 1.81 -10.59 0.45
CA ASP A 64 2.64 -11.54 -0.32
C ASP A 64 3.54 -10.79 -1.31
N GLN A 65 3.02 -9.80 -2.03
CA GLN A 65 3.80 -8.99 -2.96
C GLN A 65 4.88 -8.16 -2.25
N ILE A 66 4.54 -7.52 -1.13
CA ILE A 66 5.49 -6.74 -0.33
C ILE A 66 6.61 -7.64 0.18
N ASN A 67 6.25 -8.79 0.72
CA ASN A 67 7.20 -9.77 1.26
C ASN A 67 8.12 -10.33 0.18
N GLU A 68 7.57 -10.68 -0.97
CA GLU A 68 8.35 -11.16 -2.12
C GLU A 68 9.38 -10.13 -2.58
N VAL A 69 8.98 -8.87 -2.70
CA VAL A 69 9.91 -7.79 -3.11
C VAL A 69 10.97 -7.57 -2.04
N SER A 70 10.62 -7.51 -0.76
CA SER A 70 11.61 -7.29 0.30
C SER A 70 12.61 -8.45 0.42
N ASN A 71 12.21 -9.66 0.09
CA ASN A 71 13.09 -10.84 0.10
C ASN A 71 14.05 -10.89 -1.09
N ASN A 72 13.68 -10.29 -2.21
CA ASN A 72 14.46 -10.38 -3.47
C ASN A 72 15.22 -9.09 -3.80
N PHE A 73 14.93 -7.98 -3.16
CA PHE A 73 15.54 -6.68 -3.43
C PHE A 73 16.01 -6.02 -2.14
N ALA A 74 16.94 -5.10 -2.25
CA ALA A 74 17.49 -4.37 -1.09
C ALA A 74 16.56 -3.23 -0.63
N VAL A 75 15.32 -3.58 -0.31
CA VAL A 75 14.28 -2.65 0.19
C VAL A 75 13.54 -3.35 1.33
N SER A 76 13.38 -2.70 2.47
CA SER A 76 12.67 -3.27 3.60
C SER A 76 11.15 -3.25 3.39
N SER A 77 10.44 -4.19 4.02
CA SER A 77 8.97 -4.22 4.00
C SER A 77 8.37 -2.93 4.55
N GLY A 78 8.95 -2.36 5.61
CA GLY A 78 8.52 -1.09 6.18
C GLY A 78 8.64 0.06 5.19
N ASP A 79 9.74 0.14 4.45
CA ASP A 79 9.94 1.14 3.41
C ASP A 79 8.95 0.98 2.26
N LEU A 80 8.65 -0.25 1.86
CA LEU A 80 7.65 -0.52 0.82
C LEU A 80 6.25 -0.09 1.26
N VAL A 81 5.87 -0.37 2.50
CA VAL A 81 4.58 0.07 3.05
C VAL A 81 4.47 1.59 3.04
N LYS A 82 5.50 2.30 3.48
CA LYS A 82 5.55 3.78 3.44
C LYS A 82 5.40 4.31 2.02
N SER A 83 6.17 3.75 1.09
CA SER A 83 6.16 4.17 -0.31
C SER A 83 4.80 3.97 -0.95
N LEU A 84 4.22 2.79 -0.82
CA LEU A 84 2.89 2.48 -1.35
C LEU A 84 1.82 3.37 -0.74
N GLY A 85 1.86 3.62 0.56
CA GLY A 85 0.91 4.51 1.23
C GLY A 85 0.92 5.93 0.67
N ILE A 86 2.06 6.41 0.18
CA ILE A 86 2.19 7.75 -0.43
C ILE A 86 1.65 7.78 -1.87
N VAL A 87 1.93 6.75 -2.67
CA VAL A 87 1.70 6.79 -4.13
C VAL A 87 0.48 6.01 -4.61
N ALA A 88 -0.13 5.16 -3.80
CA ALA A 88 -1.18 4.23 -4.24
C ALA A 88 -2.31 4.95 -5.01
N SER A 89 -2.88 5.97 -4.43
CA SER A 89 -4.00 6.71 -5.00
C SER A 89 -3.65 7.38 -6.34
N THR A 90 -2.53 8.08 -6.41
CA THR A 90 -2.10 8.79 -7.63
C THR A 90 -1.64 7.82 -8.72
N SER A 91 -0.98 6.75 -8.34
CA SER A 91 -0.54 5.70 -9.29
C SER A 91 -1.73 4.98 -9.91
N ALA A 92 -2.71 4.60 -9.10
CA ALA A 92 -3.95 3.98 -9.57
C ALA A 92 -4.75 4.93 -10.48
N ALA A 93 -4.78 6.22 -10.16
CA ALA A 93 -5.49 7.23 -10.96
C ALA A 93 -4.95 7.37 -12.39
N VAL A 94 -3.67 7.09 -12.62
CA VAL A 94 -3.07 7.09 -13.97
C VAL A 94 -3.02 5.70 -14.60
N GLY A 95 -3.68 4.71 -14.00
CA GLY A 95 -3.89 3.39 -14.59
C GLY A 95 -2.87 2.32 -14.22
N ASN A 96 -1.98 2.57 -13.27
CA ASN A 96 -1.01 1.57 -12.82
C ASN A 96 -1.66 0.56 -11.86
N SER A 97 -1.23 -0.70 -11.95
CA SER A 97 -1.56 -1.72 -10.98
C SER A 97 -0.69 -1.58 -9.72
N MET A 98 -1.05 -2.30 -8.66
CA MET A 98 -0.23 -2.39 -7.46
C MET A 98 1.16 -2.95 -7.77
N SER A 99 1.24 -4.00 -8.59
CA SER A 99 2.52 -4.61 -8.99
C SER A 99 3.43 -3.64 -9.74
N GLU A 100 2.86 -2.86 -10.67
CA GLU A 100 3.59 -1.83 -11.41
C GLU A 100 4.08 -0.72 -10.49
N THR A 101 3.23 -0.27 -9.58
CA THR A 101 3.57 0.75 -8.57
C THR A 101 4.69 0.27 -7.65
N LEU A 102 4.60 -0.98 -7.20
CA LEU A 102 5.60 -1.61 -6.35
C LEU A 102 6.95 -1.72 -7.07
N ALA A 103 6.95 -2.11 -8.35
CA ALA A 103 8.16 -2.20 -9.16
C ALA A 103 8.84 -0.84 -9.32
N MET A 104 8.07 0.21 -9.61
CA MET A 104 8.61 1.57 -9.77
C MET A 104 9.17 2.13 -8.46
N THR A 105 8.45 1.98 -7.35
CA THR A 105 8.92 2.44 -6.04
C THR A 105 10.17 1.69 -5.59
N THR A 106 10.24 0.39 -5.84
CA THR A 106 11.41 -0.43 -5.53
C THR A 106 12.63 0.02 -6.32
N ALA A 107 12.51 0.20 -7.64
CA ALA A 107 13.60 0.61 -8.50
C ALA A 107 14.19 1.97 -8.08
N ILE A 108 13.33 2.96 -7.79
CA ILE A 108 13.78 4.30 -7.39
C ILE A 108 14.35 4.27 -5.97
N THR A 109 13.76 3.52 -5.07
CA THR A 109 14.26 3.39 -3.68
C THR A 109 15.65 2.76 -3.64
N GLN A 110 15.92 1.78 -4.49
CA GLN A 110 17.26 1.19 -4.59
C GLN A 110 18.32 2.19 -5.04
N GLN A 111 17.94 3.12 -5.93
CA GLN A 111 18.85 4.17 -6.42
C GLN A 111 19.05 5.30 -5.40
N THR A 112 17.97 5.78 -4.80
CA THR A 112 18.00 6.92 -3.88
C THR A 112 18.33 6.53 -2.44
N ARG A 113 18.11 5.27 -2.09
CA ARG A 113 18.16 4.72 -0.72
C ARG A 113 17.28 5.50 0.27
N ASN A 114 16.20 6.08 -0.23
CA ASN A 114 15.23 6.82 0.57
C ASN A 114 13.83 6.60 0.01
N ALA A 115 13.09 5.71 0.64
CA ALA A 115 11.75 5.31 0.20
C ALA A 115 10.76 6.47 0.17
N SER A 116 10.76 7.31 1.19
CA SER A 116 9.84 8.46 1.27
C SER A 116 10.12 9.49 0.17
N LYS A 117 11.39 9.75 -0.12
CA LYS A 117 11.79 10.67 -1.19
C LYS A 117 11.42 10.12 -2.57
N ALA A 118 11.67 8.83 -2.80
CA ALA A 118 11.30 8.15 -4.03
C ALA A 118 9.79 8.20 -4.26
N ALA A 119 9.01 7.87 -3.23
CA ALA A 119 7.55 7.88 -3.29
C ALA A 119 6.98 9.27 -3.55
N ARG A 120 7.48 10.30 -2.88
CA ARG A 120 7.05 11.69 -3.09
C ARG A 120 7.36 12.17 -4.52
N GLY A 121 8.51 11.80 -5.06
CA GLY A 121 8.88 12.10 -6.45
C GLY A 121 7.91 11.47 -7.44
N LEU A 122 7.62 10.18 -7.28
CA LEU A 122 6.63 9.47 -8.09
C LEU A 122 5.24 10.05 -7.93
N ASN A 123 4.83 10.37 -6.71
CA ASN A 123 3.53 10.99 -6.44
C ASN A 123 3.36 12.31 -7.20
N THR A 124 4.39 13.13 -7.23
CA THR A 124 4.39 14.39 -8.00
C THR A 124 4.27 14.13 -9.50
N ILE A 125 5.01 13.16 -10.04
CA ILE A 125 4.95 12.78 -11.46
C ILE A 125 3.55 12.31 -11.83
N PHE A 126 2.97 11.40 -11.06
CA PHE A 126 1.63 10.86 -11.31
C PHE A 126 0.55 11.93 -11.20
N SER A 127 0.64 12.81 -10.20
CA SER A 127 -0.32 13.91 -10.02
C SER A 127 -0.30 14.86 -11.22
N ARG A 128 0.87 15.22 -11.72
CA ARG A 128 1.00 16.08 -12.92
C ARG A 128 0.51 15.39 -14.18
N TYR A 129 0.80 14.10 -14.32
CA TYR A 129 0.32 13.32 -15.45
C TYR A 129 -1.20 13.22 -15.47
N SER A 130 -1.80 13.00 -14.28
CA SER A 130 -3.26 12.98 -14.13
C SER A 130 -3.90 14.32 -14.53
N GLN A 131 -3.30 15.46 -14.14
CA GLN A 131 -3.76 16.78 -14.56
C GLN A 131 -3.72 16.97 -16.08
N ILE A 132 -2.68 16.50 -16.73
CA ILE A 132 -2.56 16.57 -18.21
C ILE A 132 -3.67 15.75 -18.86
N LEU A 133 -3.97 14.56 -18.34
CA LEU A 133 -5.05 13.71 -18.86
C LEU A 133 -6.42 14.37 -18.68
N ASP A 134 -6.67 15.02 -17.55
CA ASP A 134 -7.93 15.71 -17.27
C ASP A 134 -8.13 16.95 -18.17
N ASP A 135 -7.05 17.62 -18.55
CA ASP A 135 -7.06 18.82 -19.40
C ASP A 135 -7.21 18.49 -20.90
N THR A 136 -7.12 17.23 -21.26
CA THR A 136 -7.29 16.77 -22.66
C THR A 136 -8.63 16.06 -22.85
#